data_4b5a460fae6cc3af816bc7ab924ab1cc
#
_entry.id   4b5a460fae6cc3af816bc7ab924ab1cc
#
_cell.length_a   1.000
_cell.length_b   1.000
_cell.length_c   1.000
_cell.angle_alpha   90.00
_cell.angle_beta   90.00
_cell.angle_gamma   90.00
#
_symmetry.space_group_name_H-M   'P 1'
#
loop_
_entity.id
_entity.type
_entity.pdbx_description
1 polymer ?
#
loop_
_entity_poly.entity_id
_entity_poly.type
_entity_poly.pdbx_seq_one_letter_code
_entity_poly.pdbx_strand_id
1 'polypeptide(L)'
;MSDIVNGLGRTTAYGALGLVLLVLGIVLVDILLPGRLGRQIWEERNRNAAVVLSSALLGVGGIVFTSIWTTYDDFGKGLVSTAVFGLLGLVMMAVAFLVLDLITPGRLGATLVEQEPHPAVWVTASCNLAVSAVMCASIA
;
A
#
# COMPACT_ATOMS: atom_id res chain seq x y z
N MET A 1 8.20 22.40 26.71
CA MET A 1 9.07 22.70 25.55
C MET A 1 9.76 21.44 25.04
N SER A 2 10.47 20.71 25.88
CA SER A 2 11.14 19.46 25.47
C SER A 2 10.17 18.40 24.97
N ASP A 3 8.98 18.30 25.51
CA ASP A 3 7.96 17.33 25.08
C ASP A 3 7.46 17.63 23.67
N ILE A 4 7.33 18.92 23.33
CA ILE A 4 6.92 19.36 21.99
C ILE A 4 8.02 19.05 20.98
N VAL A 5 9.28 19.32 21.33
CA VAL A 5 10.43 19.04 20.46
C VAL A 5 10.57 17.54 20.21
N ASN A 6 10.45 16.73 21.26
CA ASN A 6 10.49 15.26 21.14
C ASN A 6 9.32 14.75 20.30
N GLY A 7 8.13 15.30 20.50
CA GLY A 7 6.96 14.95 19.72
C GLY A 7 7.13 15.28 18.24
N LEU A 8 7.67 16.46 17.94
CA LEU A 8 7.96 16.86 16.55
C LEU A 8 8.97 15.92 15.89
N GLY A 9 10.03 15.55 16.63
CA GLY A 9 11.03 14.62 16.13
C GLY A 9 10.44 13.25 15.79
N ARG A 10 9.63 12.72 16.72
CA ARG A 10 8.97 11.42 16.50
C ARG A 10 8.00 11.46 15.34
N THR A 11 7.17 12.49 15.27
CA THR A 11 6.19 12.66 14.18
C THR A 11 6.90 12.78 12.85
N THR A 12 7.99 13.55 12.78
CA THR A 12 8.76 13.71 11.55
C THR A 12 9.39 12.39 11.11
N ALA A 13 9.95 11.62 12.04
CA ALA A 13 10.57 10.34 11.75
C ALA A 13 9.54 9.32 11.23
N TYR A 14 8.40 9.21 11.91
CA TYR A 14 7.32 8.31 11.45
C TYR A 14 6.72 8.78 10.13
N GLY A 15 6.56 10.09 9.97
CA GLY A 15 6.06 10.66 8.72
C GLY A 15 6.98 10.35 7.54
N ALA A 16 8.28 10.51 7.72
CA ALA A 16 9.27 10.19 6.69
C ALA A 16 9.25 8.71 6.34
N LEU A 17 9.21 7.83 7.35
CA LEU A 17 9.14 6.38 7.14
C LEU A 17 7.84 6.00 6.43
N GLY A 18 6.72 6.57 6.84
CA GLY A 18 5.43 6.33 6.21
C GLY A 18 5.42 6.76 4.74
N LEU A 19 6.00 7.92 4.43
CA LEU A 19 6.12 8.39 3.04
C LEU A 19 6.98 7.44 2.20
N VAL A 20 8.09 6.96 2.75
CA VAL A 20 8.94 5.98 2.06
C VAL A 20 8.15 4.71 1.75
N LEU A 21 7.40 4.19 2.71
CA LEU A 21 6.58 3.00 2.52
C LEU A 21 5.47 3.21 1.49
N LEU A 22 4.85 4.39 1.48
CA LEU A 22 3.83 4.74 0.47
C LEU A 22 4.44 4.81 -0.93
N VAL A 23 5.63 5.40 -1.05
CA VAL A 23 6.35 5.46 -2.34
C VAL A 23 6.71 4.05 -2.81
N LEU A 24 7.15 3.19 -1.90
CA LEU A 24 7.41 1.78 -2.23
C LEU A 24 6.13 1.07 -2.69
N GLY A 25 4.99 1.41 -2.09
CA GLY A 25 3.69 0.92 -2.52
C GLY A 25 3.35 1.35 -3.95
N ILE A 26 3.61 2.61 -4.30
CA ILE A 26 3.41 3.12 -5.66
C ILE A 26 4.32 2.37 -6.64
N VAL A 27 5.59 2.19 -6.28
CA VAL A 27 6.56 1.45 -7.11
C VAL A 27 6.13 0.01 -7.29
N LEU A 28 5.62 -0.63 -6.24
CA LEU A 28 5.14 -2.00 -6.31
C LEU A 28 4.00 -2.14 -7.31
N VAL A 29 3.01 -1.25 -7.23
CA VAL A 29 1.87 -1.26 -8.18
C VAL A 29 2.36 -0.98 -9.60
N ASP A 30 3.31 -0.06 -9.76
CA ASP A 30 3.89 0.24 -11.07
C ASP A 30 4.59 -0.98 -11.69
N ILE A 31 5.26 -1.77 -10.88
CA ILE A 31 5.90 -3.02 -11.33
C ILE A 31 4.86 -4.08 -11.68
N LEU A 32 3.81 -4.22 -10.88
CA LEU A 32 2.79 -5.24 -11.08
C LEU A 32 1.88 -4.96 -12.28
N LEU A 33 1.62 -3.69 -12.58
CA LEU A 33 0.81 -3.30 -13.73
C LEU A 33 1.70 -3.03 -14.95
N PRO A 34 1.31 -3.47 -16.16
CA PRO A 34 2.10 -3.19 -17.35
C PRO A 34 2.04 -1.71 -17.73
N GLY A 35 3.15 -1.18 -18.22
CA GLY A 35 3.28 0.21 -18.63
C GLY A 35 3.70 1.11 -17.48
N ARG A 36 3.57 2.43 -17.67
CA ARG A 36 3.94 3.43 -16.68
C ARG A 36 2.70 3.93 -15.95
N LEU A 37 2.64 3.66 -14.65
CA LEU A 37 1.50 4.02 -13.81
C LEU A 37 1.25 5.53 -13.79
N GLY A 38 2.31 6.32 -13.65
CA GLY A 38 2.18 7.77 -13.66
C GLY A 38 1.56 8.30 -14.94
N ARG A 39 2.01 7.78 -16.07
CA ARG A 39 1.45 8.15 -17.38
C ARG A 39 0.00 7.71 -17.51
N GLN A 40 -0.32 6.51 -17.06
CA GLN A 40 -1.67 5.97 -17.14
C GLN A 40 -2.67 6.79 -16.32
N ILE A 41 -2.27 7.24 -15.14
CA ILE A 41 -3.16 8.01 -14.26
C ILE A 41 -3.23 9.47 -14.68
N TRP A 42 -2.09 10.12 -14.93
CA TRP A 42 -2.04 11.56 -15.13
C TRP A 42 -2.31 11.99 -16.56
N GLU A 43 -1.79 11.26 -17.54
CA GLU A 43 -1.95 11.60 -18.96
C GLU A 43 -3.15 10.89 -19.59
N GLU A 44 -3.25 9.59 -19.39
CA GLU A 44 -4.31 8.77 -19.98
C GLU A 44 -5.60 8.76 -19.17
N ARG A 45 -5.56 9.29 -17.94
CA ARG A 45 -6.70 9.34 -17.01
C ARG A 45 -7.33 7.95 -16.81
N ASN A 46 -6.51 6.93 -16.65
CA ASN A 46 -6.96 5.56 -16.47
C ASN A 46 -7.59 5.38 -15.09
N ARG A 47 -8.91 5.28 -15.06
CA ARG A 47 -9.66 5.13 -13.81
C ARG A 47 -9.36 3.80 -13.12
N ASN A 48 -9.21 2.72 -13.89
CA ASN A 48 -8.95 1.39 -13.35
C ASN A 48 -7.62 1.37 -12.58
N ALA A 49 -6.57 1.87 -13.20
CA ALA A 49 -5.26 1.96 -12.55
C ALA A 49 -5.29 2.84 -11.29
N ALA A 50 -6.03 3.95 -11.35
CA ALA A 50 -6.17 4.87 -10.22
C ALA A 50 -6.87 4.21 -9.03
N VAL A 51 -7.93 3.45 -9.27
CA VAL A 51 -8.66 2.73 -8.20
C VAL A 51 -7.76 1.68 -7.55
N VAL A 52 -7.02 0.93 -8.35
CA VAL A 52 -6.09 -0.09 -7.83
C VAL A 52 -5.00 0.57 -6.98
N LEU A 53 -4.39 1.63 -7.48
CA LEU A 53 -3.37 2.36 -6.72
C LEU A 53 -3.93 2.95 -5.43
N SER A 54 -5.11 3.57 -5.50
CA SER A 54 -5.75 4.17 -4.32
C SER A 54 -6.00 3.13 -3.22
N SER A 55 -6.49 1.95 -3.59
CA SER A 55 -6.72 0.87 -2.62
C SER A 55 -5.43 0.38 -2.00
N ALA A 56 -4.37 0.26 -2.78
CA ALA A 56 -3.05 -0.15 -2.29
C ALA A 56 -2.49 0.88 -1.31
N LEU A 57 -2.59 2.17 -1.64
CA LEU A 57 -2.13 3.25 -0.75
C LEU A 57 -2.90 3.30 0.56
N LEU A 58 -4.22 3.15 0.50
CA LEU A 58 -5.04 3.07 1.71
C LEU A 58 -4.65 1.86 2.56
N GLY A 59 -4.38 0.74 1.92
CA GLY A 59 -3.94 -0.47 2.60
C GLY A 59 -2.60 -0.30 3.31
N VAL A 60 -1.61 0.23 2.61
CA VAL A 60 -0.28 0.49 3.19
C VAL A 60 -0.40 1.52 4.32
N GLY A 61 -1.18 2.56 4.12
CA GLY A 61 -1.42 3.57 5.16
C GLY A 61 -2.04 2.98 6.42
N GLY A 62 -2.98 2.07 6.26
CA GLY A 62 -3.60 1.36 7.39
C GLY A 62 -2.59 0.52 8.16
N ILE A 63 -1.73 -0.21 7.46
CA ILE A 63 -0.68 -1.02 8.07
C ILE A 63 0.31 -0.14 8.84
N VAL A 64 0.75 0.96 8.23
CA VAL A 64 1.65 1.92 8.87
C VAL A 64 1.01 2.51 10.13
N PHE A 65 -0.24 2.95 10.01
CA PHE A 65 -1.00 3.50 11.14
C PHE A 65 -1.07 2.50 12.30
N THR A 66 -1.45 1.27 12.03
CA THR A 66 -1.61 0.23 13.06
C THR A 66 -0.27 -0.08 13.72
N SER A 67 0.78 -0.18 12.93
CA SER A 67 2.12 -0.48 13.44
C SER A 67 2.62 0.63 14.38
N ILE A 68 2.43 1.90 13.99
CA ILE A 68 2.79 3.04 14.83
C ILE A 68 1.96 3.04 16.11
N TRP A 69 0.66 2.86 15.99
CA TRP A 69 -0.27 2.89 17.12
C TRP A 69 0.07 1.85 18.19
N THR A 70 0.39 0.64 17.77
CA THR A 70 0.65 -0.47 18.70
C THR A 70 2.03 -0.42 19.34
N THR A 71 2.95 0.36 18.78
CA THR A 71 4.33 0.47 19.29
C THR A 71 4.72 1.90 19.65
N TYR A 72 3.74 2.76 19.88
CA TYR A 72 3.97 4.19 20.08
C TYR A 72 4.83 4.49 21.30
N ASP A 73 4.74 3.68 22.35
CA ASP A 73 5.45 3.90 23.61
C ASP A 73 6.98 3.69 23.50
N ASP A 74 7.42 2.91 22.51
CA ASP A 74 8.85 2.67 22.27
C ASP A 74 9.21 3.15 20.87
N PHE A 75 9.84 4.32 20.78
CA PHE A 75 10.15 4.97 19.51
C PHE A 75 11.06 4.14 18.62
N GLY A 76 12.18 3.64 19.15
CA GLY A 76 13.13 2.86 18.36
C GLY A 76 12.51 1.55 17.85
N LYS A 77 11.84 0.83 18.73
CA LYS A 77 11.13 -0.39 18.40
C LYS A 77 9.98 -0.12 17.43
N GLY A 78 9.28 1.00 17.61
CA GLY A 78 8.18 1.41 16.74
C GLY A 78 8.64 1.68 15.31
N LEU A 79 9.77 2.36 15.12
CA LEU A 79 10.34 2.60 13.79
C LEU A 79 10.70 1.30 13.09
N VAL A 80 11.41 0.41 13.78
CA VAL A 80 11.81 -0.90 13.22
C VAL A 80 10.57 -1.73 12.90
N SER A 81 9.62 -1.79 13.82
CA SER A 81 8.37 -2.53 13.64
C SER A 81 7.58 -2.01 12.44
N THR A 82 7.44 -0.70 12.31
CA THR A 82 6.72 -0.08 11.19
C THR A 82 7.40 -0.39 9.86
N ALA A 83 8.73 -0.32 9.80
CA ALA A 83 9.48 -0.64 8.59
C ALA A 83 9.31 -2.12 8.22
N VAL A 84 9.46 -3.03 9.18
CA VAL A 84 9.37 -4.48 8.95
C VAL A 84 7.96 -4.88 8.53
N PHE A 85 6.93 -4.44 9.29
CA PHE A 85 5.55 -4.81 8.98
C PHE A 85 5.04 -4.10 7.74
N GLY A 86 5.50 -2.88 7.46
CA GLY A 86 5.18 -2.19 6.22
C GLY A 86 5.71 -2.94 5.00
N LEU A 87 6.97 -3.35 5.05
CA LEU A 87 7.58 -4.16 3.97
C LEU A 87 6.88 -5.51 3.82
N LEU A 88 6.57 -6.17 4.93
CA LEU A 88 5.83 -7.44 4.91
C LEU A 88 4.46 -7.25 4.28
N GLY A 89 3.77 -6.15 4.62
CA GLY A 89 2.47 -5.82 4.02
C GLY A 89 2.56 -5.65 2.52
N LEU A 90 3.60 -4.97 2.02
CA LEU A 90 3.83 -4.82 0.58
C LEU A 90 4.07 -6.17 -0.09
N VAL A 91 4.85 -7.05 0.53
CA VAL A 91 5.08 -8.40 0.02
C VAL A 91 3.77 -9.20 -0.03
N MET A 92 2.96 -9.12 1.02
CA MET A 92 1.68 -9.82 1.07
C MET A 92 0.70 -9.30 0.02
N MET A 93 0.70 -7.99 -0.24
CA MET A 93 -0.12 -7.42 -1.32
C MET A 93 0.34 -7.93 -2.70
N ALA A 94 1.66 -8.01 -2.91
CA ALA A 94 2.20 -8.56 -4.16
C ALA A 94 1.81 -10.02 -4.34
N VAL A 95 1.90 -10.83 -3.28
CA VAL A 95 1.50 -12.24 -3.31
C VAL A 95 0.01 -12.36 -3.61
N ALA A 96 -0.82 -11.54 -2.97
CA ALA A 96 -2.26 -11.54 -3.21
C ALA A 96 -2.59 -11.19 -4.67
N PHE A 97 -1.89 -10.20 -5.23
CA PHE A 97 -2.05 -9.86 -6.64
C PHE A 97 -1.69 -11.04 -7.56
N LEU A 98 -0.58 -11.73 -7.27
CA LEU A 98 -0.17 -12.90 -8.05
C LEU A 98 -1.19 -14.05 -7.94
N VAL A 99 -1.78 -14.24 -6.76
CA VAL A 99 -2.83 -15.25 -6.58
C VAL A 99 -4.06 -14.90 -7.43
N LEU A 100 -4.47 -13.62 -7.42
CA LEU A 100 -5.58 -13.18 -8.27
C LEU A 100 -5.27 -13.34 -9.75
N ASP A 101 -4.03 -13.07 -10.15
CA ASP A 101 -3.59 -13.22 -11.54
C ASP A 101 -3.67 -14.68 -11.99
N LEU A 102 -3.30 -15.63 -11.13
CA LEU A 102 -3.40 -17.05 -11.41
C LEU A 102 -4.85 -17.53 -11.57
N ILE A 103 -5.77 -16.96 -10.79
CA ILE A 103 -7.19 -17.31 -10.82
C ILE A 103 -7.88 -16.66 -12.05
N THR A 104 -7.42 -15.48 -12.44
CA THR A 104 -8.04 -14.72 -13.52
C THR A 104 -7.66 -15.29 -14.90
N PRO A 105 -8.63 -15.56 -15.79
CA PRO A 105 -8.32 -15.95 -17.16
C PRO A 105 -7.58 -14.80 -17.87
N GLY A 106 -6.43 -15.10 -18.47
CA GLY A 106 -5.57 -14.11 -19.09
C GLY A 106 -4.66 -13.42 -18.07
N ARG A 107 -4.26 -12.16 -18.36
CA ARG A 107 -3.36 -11.39 -17.50
C ARG A 107 -4.14 -10.33 -16.72
N LEU A 108 -4.18 -10.46 -15.42
CA LEU A 108 -4.88 -9.51 -14.55
C LEU A 108 -4.32 -8.09 -14.71
N GLY A 109 -3.00 -7.95 -14.73
CA GLY A 109 -2.38 -6.64 -14.90
C GLY A 109 -2.80 -5.94 -16.20
N ALA A 110 -2.89 -6.66 -17.30
CA ALA A 110 -3.34 -6.10 -18.57
C ALA A 110 -4.81 -5.65 -18.48
N THR A 111 -5.66 -6.41 -17.80
CA THR A 111 -7.07 -6.05 -17.58
C THR A 111 -7.19 -4.77 -16.73
N LEU A 112 -6.36 -4.64 -15.71
CA LEU A 112 -6.41 -3.49 -14.80
C LEU A 112 -5.93 -2.19 -15.43
N VAL A 113 -5.22 -2.24 -16.56
CA VAL A 113 -4.78 -1.03 -17.26
C VAL A 113 -5.67 -0.68 -18.45
N GLU A 114 -6.73 -1.44 -18.70
CA GLU A 114 -7.72 -1.09 -19.73
C GLU A 114 -8.40 0.23 -19.38
N GLN A 115 -8.73 1.05 -20.38
CA GLN A 115 -9.37 2.34 -20.15
C GLN A 115 -10.86 2.23 -19.88
N GLU A 116 -11.48 1.13 -20.32
CA GLU A 116 -12.88 0.89 -20.03
C GLU A 116 -13.06 0.31 -18.63
N PRO A 117 -14.11 0.70 -17.88
CA PRO A 117 -14.37 0.13 -16.56
C PRO A 117 -14.48 -1.40 -16.62
N HIS A 118 -13.77 -2.08 -15.73
CA HIS A 118 -13.78 -3.54 -15.66
C HIS A 118 -14.05 -4.00 -14.23
N PRO A 119 -14.94 -4.98 -14.02
CA PRO A 119 -15.26 -5.47 -12.67
C PRO A 119 -14.05 -6.00 -11.88
N ALA A 120 -13.02 -6.52 -12.57
CA ALA A 120 -11.80 -7.03 -11.92
C ALA A 120 -11.10 -5.96 -11.06
N VAL A 121 -11.26 -4.68 -11.39
CA VAL A 121 -10.69 -3.57 -10.64
C VAL A 121 -11.23 -3.54 -9.21
N TRP A 122 -12.52 -3.73 -9.05
CA TRP A 122 -13.16 -3.74 -7.74
C TRP A 122 -12.75 -4.95 -6.92
N VAL A 123 -12.59 -6.10 -7.56
CA VAL A 123 -12.09 -7.31 -6.88
C VAL A 123 -10.67 -7.09 -6.39
N THR A 124 -9.81 -6.53 -7.23
CA THR A 124 -8.41 -6.24 -6.86
C THR A 124 -8.34 -5.20 -5.73
N ALA A 125 -9.12 -4.14 -5.83
CA ALA A 125 -9.18 -3.11 -4.79
C ALA A 125 -9.64 -3.68 -3.46
N SER A 126 -10.68 -4.50 -3.48
CA SER A 126 -11.20 -5.17 -2.27
C SER A 126 -10.16 -6.12 -1.68
N CYS A 127 -9.42 -6.83 -2.52
CA CYS A 127 -8.36 -7.73 -2.08
C CYS A 127 -7.24 -6.96 -1.38
N ASN A 128 -6.81 -5.82 -1.94
CA ASN A 128 -5.81 -4.97 -1.31
C ASN A 128 -6.24 -4.52 0.08
N LEU A 129 -7.48 -4.06 0.20
CA LEU A 129 -8.02 -3.62 1.49
C LEU A 129 -8.18 -4.78 2.47
N ALA A 130 -8.60 -5.95 1.99
CA ALA A 130 -8.76 -7.13 2.83
C ALA A 130 -7.42 -7.63 3.37
N VAL A 131 -6.39 -7.69 2.53
CA VAL A 131 -5.04 -8.08 2.95
C VAL A 131 -4.52 -7.09 4.00
N SER A 132 -4.73 -5.79 3.76
CA SER A 132 -4.36 -4.75 4.72
C SER A 132 -5.06 -4.94 6.07
N ALA A 133 -6.36 -5.22 6.05
CA ALA A 133 -7.13 -5.45 7.27
C ALA A 133 -6.61 -6.65 8.05
N VAL A 134 -6.28 -7.74 7.36
CA VAL A 134 -5.69 -8.93 7.98
C VAL A 134 -4.33 -8.58 8.61
N MET A 135 -3.50 -7.83 7.89
CA MET A 135 -2.20 -7.42 8.42
C MET A 135 -2.36 -6.52 9.65
N CYS A 136 -3.30 -5.57 9.60
CA CYS A 136 -3.57 -4.70 10.74
C CYS A 136 -4.01 -5.49 11.97
N ALA A 137 -4.89 -6.45 11.79
CA ALA A 137 -5.36 -7.33 12.87
C ALA A 137 -4.21 -8.18 13.43
N SER A 138 -3.31 -8.64 12.58
CA SER A 138 -2.17 -9.46 12.98
C SER A 138 -1.12 -8.66 13.76
N ILE A 139 -0.99 -7.37 13.45
CA ILE A 139 -0.05 -6.46 14.14
C ILE A 139 -0.61 -6.03 15.49
N ALA A 140 -1.89 -5.82 15.57
CA ALA A 140 -2.58 -5.34 16.76
C ALA A 140 -2.59 -6.32 17.93
#